data_220c93359bf04036b18e2cc426f4e301
#
_entry.id   220c93359bf04036b18e2cc426f4e301
#
_cell.length_a   1.000
_cell.length_b   1.000
_cell.length_c   1.000
_cell.angle_alpha   90.00
_cell.angle_beta   90.00
_cell.angle_gamma   90.00
#
_symmetry.space_group_name_H-M   'P 1'
#
loop_
_entity.id
_entity.type
_entity.pdbx_description
1 polymer ?
#
loop_
_entity_poly.entity_id
_entity_poly.type
_entity_poly.pdbx_seq_one_letter_code
_entity_poly.pdbx_strand_id
1 'polypeptide(L)'
;MNKLFYMYMNVQGMRRNVFTCLITIFLLASCQSYKKVPYLQDVEVMEQTAQQENLYDAKIMPKDLLTIVVSCTSPELAVPFNLTVASPASVATTGNSQLTVQPVLQPYLVDNGGKINFPVLGELKVGGLTKREAEQLIIDKLKPYIKETPIVTVRMVNYKISVLGEVTRPG
;
A
#
# COMPACT_ATOMS: atom_id res chain seq x y z
N MET A 1 74.61 -10.29 -42.29
CA MET A 1 73.23 -10.61 -42.55
C MET A 1 72.39 -10.82 -41.28
N ASN A 2 72.96 -10.77 -40.06
CA ASN A 2 72.23 -11.08 -38.81
C ASN A 2 71.69 -9.89 -38.01
N LYS A 3 72.14 -8.65 -38.20
CA LYS A 3 71.65 -7.50 -37.41
C LYS A 3 70.24 -7.03 -37.80
N LEU A 4 69.88 -7.08 -39.05
CA LEU A 4 68.57 -6.73 -39.56
C LEU A 4 67.46 -7.69 -39.10
N PHE A 5 67.79 -8.96 -39.01
CA PHE A 5 66.83 -9.98 -38.52
C PHE A 5 66.58 -9.87 -37.05
N TYR A 6 67.57 -9.59 -36.23
CA TYR A 6 67.37 -9.30 -34.78
C TYR A 6 66.56 -8.02 -34.52
N MET A 7 66.77 -7.01 -35.35
CA MET A 7 66.02 -5.76 -35.23
C MET A 7 64.55 -5.95 -35.61
N TYR A 8 64.27 -6.77 -36.63
CA TYR A 8 62.88 -7.06 -37.05
C TYR A 8 62.15 -7.93 -36.03
N MET A 9 62.76 -8.91 -35.41
CA MET A 9 62.18 -9.70 -34.32
C MET A 9 61.93 -8.92 -33.09
N ASN A 10 62.74 -7.95 -32.74
CA ASN A 10 62.62 -7.11 -31.59
C ASN A 10 61.42 -6.12 -31.76
N VAL A 11 61.20 -5.58 -32.96
CA VAL A 11 60.07 -4.72 -33.30
C VAL A 11 58.74 -5.47 -33.27
N GLN A 12 58.74 -6.75 -33.74
CA GLN A 12 57.52 -7.60 -33.68
C GLN A 12 57.18 -7.93 -32.21
N GLY A 13 58.15 -8.24 -31.37
CA GLY A 13 57.98 -8.48 -29.94
C GLY A 13 57.43 -7.23 -29.19
N MET A 14 57.99 -6.08 -29.54
CA MET A 14 57.57 -4.80 -28.93
C MET A 14 56.12 -4.41 -29.32
N ARG A 15 55.74 -4.61 -30.60
CA ARG A 15 54.34 -4.37 -31.06
C ARG A 15 53.36 -5.30 -30.35
N ARG A 16 53.71 -6.58 -30.15
CA ARG A 16 52.86 -7.55 -29.44
C ARG A 16 52.69 -7.17 -27.97
N ASN A 17 53.75 -6.74 -27.29
CA ASN A 17 53.70 -6.32 -25.89
C ASN A 17 52.92 -5.01 -25.72
N VAL A 18 53.04 -4.06 -26.66
CA VAL A 18 52.25 -2.84 -26.65
C VAL A 18 50.75 -3.14 -26.85
N PHE A 19 50.42 -4.07 -27.75
CA PHE A 19 49.07 -4.49 -28.02
C PHE A 19 48.43 -5.20 -26.81
N THR A 20 49.19 -6.09 -26.14
CA THR A 20 48.71 -6.72 -24.87
C THR A 20 48.57 -5.74 -23.75
N CYS A 21 49.45 -4.74 -23.62
CA CYS A 21 49.31 -3.68 -22.62
C CYS A 21 48.08 -2.80 -22.87
N LEU A 22 47.77 -2.48 -24.13
CA LEU A 22 46.57 -1.72 -24.52
C LEU A 22 45.28 -2.48 -24.20
N ILE A 23 45.27 -3.81 -24.45
CA ILE A 23 44.11 -4.66 -24.11
C ILE A 23 43.90 -4.74 -22.59
N THR A 24 44.99 -4.89 -21.82
CA THR A 24 44.84 -4.89 -20.33
C THR A 24 44.37 -3.58 -19.77
N ILE A 25 44.84 -2.44 -20.33
CA ILE A 25 44.35 -1.10 -19.93
C ILE A 25 42.86 -0.96 -20.28
N PHE A 26 42.42 -1.47 -21.44
CA PHE A 26 41.01 -1.41 -21.84
C PHE A 26 40.07 -2.27 -20.95
N LEU A 27 40.59 -3.43 -20.50
CA LEU A 27 39.86 -4.32 -19.58
C LEU A 27 39.75 -3.73 -18.16
N LEU A 28 40.75 -2.94 -17.73
CA LEU A 28 40.73 -2.26 -16.43
C LEU A 28 39.85 -1.00 -16.40
N ALA A 29 39.54 -0.40 -17.53
CA ALA A 29 38.67 0.77 -17.66
C ALA A 29 37.16 0.42 -17.60
N SER A 30 36.79 -0.87 -17.55
CA SER A 30 35.42 -1.34 -17.54
C SER A 30 34.74 -1.29 -16.14
N CYS A 31 35.32 -0.59 -15.17
CA CYS A 31 34.65 -0.32 -13.91
C CYS A 31 33.61 0.80 -14.11
N GLN A 32 32.43 0.45 -14.61
CA GLN A 32 31.29 1.36 -14.59
C GLN A 32 30.82 1.49 -13.14
N SER A 33 30.98 2.69 -12.61
CA SER A 33 30.45 3.06 -11.29
C SER A 33 28.94 2.85 -11.28
N TYR A 34 28.44 1.89 -10.49
CA TYR A 34 27.01 1.58 -10.32
C TYR A 34 26.20 2.68 -9.61
N LYS A 35 26.80 3.86 -9.43
CA LYS A 35 26.16 5.04 -8.79
C LYS A 35 24.89 5.55 -9.47
N LYS A 36 24.43 4.92 -10.55
CA LYS A 36 23.20 5.27 -11.26
C LYS A 36 22.08 4.24 -11.10
N VAL A 37 22.03 3.52 -10.01
CA VAL A 37 20.79 2.82 -9.66
C VAL A 37 19.86 3.86 -9.02
N PRO A 38 18.73 4.23 -9.65
CA PRO A 38 17.83 5.27 -9.14
C PRO A 38 16.97 4.71 -7.99
N TYR A 39 17.61 4.11 -7.00
CA TYR A 39 16.94 3.59 -5.82
C TYR A 39 17.25 4.54 -4.67
N LEU A 40 16.24 5.34 -4.29
CA LEU A 40 16.28 6.25 -3.14
C LEU A 40 17.42 7.31 -3.16
N GLN A 41 17.84 7.80 -4.33
CA GLN A 41 18.89 8.82 -4.40
C GLN A 41 18.42 10.24 -4.04
N ASP A 42 17.09 10.46 -4.03
CA ASP A 42 16.48 11.76 -3.73
C ASP A 42 15.78 11.79 -2.36
N VAL A 43 16.22 10.95 -1.40
CA VAL A 43 15.62 10.87 -0.07
C VAL A 43 15.69 12.22 0.66
N GLU A 44 16.81 12.95 0.53
CA GLU A 44 16.98 14.26 1.18
C GLU A 44 16.02 15.33 0.63
N VAL A 45 15.75 15.29 -0.68
CA VAL A 45 14.75 16.17 -1.31
C VAL A 45 13.33 15.75 -0.94
N MET A 46 13.08 14.45 -0.85
CA MET A 46 11.78 13.91 -0.43
C MET A 46 11.49 14.21 1.04
N GLU A 47 12.48 14.15 1.93
CA GLU A 47 12.29 14.50 3.35
C GLU A 47 11.92 15.98 3.54
N GLN A 48 12.51 16.89 2.78
CA GLN A 48 12.16 18.31 2.83
C GLN A 48 10.75 18.58 2.25
N THR A 49 10.34 17.83 1.24
CA THR A 49 9.00 17.93 0.65
C THR A 49 7.95 17.26 1.55
N ALA A 50 8.28 16.11 2.16
CA ALA A 50 7.39 15.39 3.07
C ALA A 50 7.09 16.15 4.37
N GLN A 51 7.98 17.05 4.81
CA GLN A 51 7.71 17.92 5.96
C GLN A 51 6.68 19.04 5.66
N GLN A 52 6.44 19.33 4.39
CA GLN A 52 5.44 20.31 3.94
C GLN A 52 4.14 19.68 3.42
N GLU A 53 4.14 18.39 3.10
CA GLU A 53 2.94 17.74 2.63
C GLU A 53 2.06 17.30 3.81
N ASN A 54 0.81 17.71 3.77
CA ASN A 54 -0.27 17.19 4.60
C ASN A 54 -0.16 15.67 4.65
N LEU A 55 -0.25 15.10 5.84
CA LEU A 55 -0.37 13.66 6.09
C LEU A 55 -1.22 13.02 4.98
N TYR A 56 -0.60 12.11 4.21
CA TYR A 56 -1.27 11.43 3.12
C TYR A 56 -2.46 10.63 3.67
N ASP A 57 -3.66 11.16 3.46
CA ASP A 57 -4.88 10.44 3.77
C ASP A 57 -5.17 9.46 2.63
N ALA A 58 -5.13 8.17 2.95
CA ALA A 58 -5.43 7.11 2.00
C ALA A 58 -6.86 7.27 1.46
N LYS A 59 -7.00 7.21 0.13
CA LYS A 59 -8.31 7.25 -0.54
C LYS A 59 -8.86 5.84 -0.69
N ILE A 60 -10.15 5.73 -0.54
CA ILE A 60 -10.90 4.49 -0.74
C ILE A 60 -10.84 4.11 -2.22
N MET A 61 -10.44 2.87 -2.50
CA MET A 61 -10.30 2.33 -3.84
C MET A 61 -11.33 1.24 -4.13
N PRO A 62 -11.64 0.97 -5.41
CA PRO A 62 -12.40 -0.22 -5.77
C PRO A 62 -11.75 -1.50 -5.21
N LYS A 63 -12.58 -2.41 -4.71
CA LYS A 63 -12.18 -3.66 -4.03
C LYS A 63 -11.71 -3.50 -2.58
N ASP A 64 -11.74 -2.30 -2.02
CA ASP A 64 -11.52 -2.13 -0.60
C ASP A 64 -12.66 -2.73 0.22
N LEU A 65 -12.29 -3.25 1.39
CA LEU A 65 -13.24 -3.70 2.40
C LEU A 65 -13.34 -2.63 3.49
N LEU A 66 -14.55 -2.11 3.69
CA LEU A 66 -14.81 -1.06 4.65
C LEU A 66 -15.70 -1.59 5.79
N THR A 67 -15.31 -1.37 7.03
CA THR A 67 -16.18 -1.51 8.16
C THR A 67 -16.73 -0.13 8.51
N ILE A 68 -18.05 0.01 8.50
CA ILE A 68 -18.75 1.27 8.79
C ILE A 68 -19.62 1.04 10.01
N VAL A 69 -19.44 1.88 11.04
CA VAL A 69 -20.20 1.83 12.28
C VAL A 69 -20.90 3.16 12.47
N VAL A 70 -22.20 3.10 12.65
CA VAL A 70 -23.03 4.25 13.02
C VAL A 70 -23.38 4.13 14.50
N SER A 71 -23.12 5.18 15.26
CA SER A 71 -23.45 5.27 16.68
C SER A 71 -24.25 6.53 16.95
N CYS A 72 -25.27 6.43 17.78
CA CYS A 72 -26.11 7.52 18.21
C CYS A 72 -26.19 7.54 19.73
N THR A 73 -26.66 8.66 20.32
CA THR A 73 -26.94 8.75 21.75
C THR A 73 -27.97 7.69 22.17
N SER A 74 -28.98 7.47 21.33
CA SER A 74 -29.93 6.37 21.45
C SER A 74 -29.50 5.22 20.54
N PRO A 75 -28.89 4.12 21.06
CA PRO A 75 -28.37 3.03 20.26
C PRO A 75 -29.35 2.37 19.30
N GLU A 76 -30.63 2.36 19.70
CA GLU A 76 -31.74 1.78 18.93
C GLU A 76 -31.92 2.45 17.56
N LEU A 77 -31.62 3.75 17.46
CA LEU A 77 -31.72 4.50 16.22
C LEU A 77 -30.60 4.13 15.23
N ALA A 78 -29.48 3.60 15.71
CA ALA A 78 -28.37 3.23 14.90
C ALA A 78 -28.49 1.80 14.32
N VAL A 79 -29.28 0.93 14.96
CA VAL A 79 -29.41 -0.50 14.58
C VAL A 79 -29.74 -0.71 13.11
N PRO A 80 -30.69 0.01 12.48
CA PRO A 80 -31.04 -0.21 11.06
C PRO A 80 -29.91 0.13 10.08
N PHE A 81 -28.94 0.93 10.50
CA PHE A 81 -27.83 1.41 9.66
C PHE A 81 -26.55 0.59 9.82
N ASN A 82 -26.51 -0.33 10.80
CA ASN A 82 -25.38 -1.20 11.04
C ASN A 82 -25.65 -2.59 10.43
N LEU A 83 -24.88 -2.94 9.38
CA LEU A 83 -25.00 -4.25 8.76
C LEU A 83 -24.38 -5.30 9.68
N THR A 84 -25.23 -6.09 10.34
CA THR A 84 -24.82 -7.16 11.23
C THR A 84 -25.24 -8.52 10.68
N VAL A 85 -24.35 -9.50 10.80
CA VAL A 85 -24.66 -10.90 10.51
C VAL A 85 -24.55 -11.73 11.77
N ALA A 86 -25.44 -12.70 11.90
CA ALA A 86 -25.37 -13.68 12.96
C ALA A 86 -24.18 -14.59 12.69
N SER A 87 -23.12 -14.46 13.50
CA SER A 87 -22.02 -15.44 13.47
C SER A 87 -22.35 -16.57 14.42
N PRO A 88 -22.33 -17.86 13.99
CA PRO A 88 -22.39 -18.96 14.92
C PRO A 88 -21.14 -18.91 15.80
N ALA A 89 -21.30 -18.49 17.04
CA ALA A 89 -20.24 -18.57 18.03
C ALA A 89 -19.85 -20.04 18.16
N SER A 90 -18.58 -20.35 17.99
CA SER A 90 -18.05 -21.68 18.22
C SER A 90 -18.35 -22.09 19.65
N VAL A 91 -19.18 -23.11 19.80
CA VAL A 91 -19.59 -23.68 21.08
C VAL A 91 -18.35 -24.22 21.77
N ALA A 92 -17.89 -23.57 22.82
CA ALA A 92 -17.00 -24.18 23.79
C ALA A 92 -17.82 -25.27 24.51
N THR A 93 -17.49 -26.52 24.25
CA THR A 93 -18.14 -27.72 24.77
C THR A 93 -17.92 -27.81 26.28
N THR A 94 -18.87 -27.34 27.07
CA THR A 94 -19.00 -27.79 28.45
C THR A 94 -20.50 -27.76 28.80
N GLY A 95 -21.17 -28.86 28.53
CA GLY A 95 -22.34 -29.36 29.27
C GLY A 95 -23.70 -28.67 29.14
N ASN A 96 -23.84 -27.44 28.62
CA ASN A 96 -25.11 -26.79 28.34
C ASN A 96 -25.01 -25.99 27.05
N SER A 97 -25.55 -26.54 25.97
CA SER A 97 -25.53 -25.97 24.61
C SER A 97 -26.52 -24.80 24.48
N GLN A 98 -26.17 -23.61 24.96
CA GLN A 98 -26.83 -22.39 24.54
C GLN A 98 -26.04 -21.80 23.39
N LEU A 99 -26.59 -21.90 22.19
CA LEU A 99 -26.08 -21.22 21.00
C LEU A 99 -26.26 -19.71 21.17
N THR A 100 -25.25 -19.03 21.70
CA THR A 100 -25.26 -17.57 21.78
C THR A 100 -24.80 -17.05 20.42
N VAL A 101 -25.76 -16.58 19.63
CA VAL A 101 -25.46 -15.90 18.36
C VAL A 101 -25.03 -14.48 18.68
N GLN A 102 -23.77 -14.17 18.43
CA GLN A 102 -23.29 -12.79 18.56
C GLN A 102 -23.38 -12.08 17.20
N PRO A 103 -24.02 -10.91 17.15
CA PRO A 103 -24.03 -10.11 15.93
C PRO A 103 -22.62 -9.57 15.65
N VAL A 104 -22.10 -9.84 14.46
CA VAL A 104 -20.80 -9.35 13.99
C VAL A 104 -21.07 -8.36 12.87
N LEU A 105 -20.38 -7.23 12.90
CA LEU A 105 -20.42 -6.24 11.82
C LEU A 105 -19.86 -6.84 10.54
N GLN A 106 -20.63 -6.75 9.45
CA GLN A 106 -20.18 -7.19 8.13
C GLN A 106 -19.48 -6.06 7.43
N PRO A 107 -18.28 -6.30 6.83
CA PRO A 107 -17.61 -5.30 6.01
C PRO A 107 -18.31 -5.11 4.67
N TYR A 108 -18.27 -3.89 4.14
CA TYR A 108 -18.78 -3.52 2.83
C TYR A 108 -17.65 -3.66 1.80
N LEU A 109 -17.92 -4.33 0.70
CA LEU A 109 -17.01 -4.39 -0.44
C LEU A 109 -17.31 -3.19 -1.37
N VAL A 110 -16.29 -2.38 -1.65
CA VAL A 110 -16.38 -1.31 -2.64
C VAL A 110 -16.38 -1.94 -4.05
N ASP A 111 -17.39 -1.68 -4.84
CA ASP A 111 -17.53 -2.20 -6.20
C ASP A 111 -16.53 -1.54 -7.18
N ASN A 112 -16.55 -1.99 -8.45
CA ASN A 112 -15.68 -1.43 -9.49
C ASN A 112 -16.00 0.03 -9.82
N GLY A 113 -17.22 0.49 -9.54
CA GLY A 113 -17.66 1.88 -9.71
C GLY A 113 -17.34 2.77 -8.51
N GLY A 114 -16.71 2.22 -7.46
CA GLY A 114 -16.44 2.94 -6.23
C GLY A 114 -17.66 3.13 -5.33
N LYS A 115 -18.65 2.25 -5.43
CA LYS A 115 -19.90 2.31 -4.65
C LYS A 115 -19.97 1.20 -3.61
N ILE A 116 -20.71 1.44 -2.54
CA ILE A 116 -21.14 0.44 -1.56
C ILE A 116 -22.65 0.42 -1.48
N ASN A 117 -23.24 -0.70 -1.10
CA ASN A 117 -24.66 -0.79 -0.79
C ASN A 117 -24.86 -0.66 0.72
N PHE A 118 -25.31 0.53 1.15
CA PHE A 118 -25.48 0.85 2.56
C PHE A 118 -26.94 0.64 3.00
N PRO A 119 -27.20 0.03 4.17
CA PRO A 119 -28.57 -0.19 4.66
C PRO A 119 -29.37 1.11 4.70
N VAL A 120 -30.63 1.06 4.31
CA VAL A 120 -31.58 2.19 4.28
C VAL A 120 -31.20 3.28 3.26
N LEU A 121 -29.94 3.65 3.11
CA LEU A 121 -29.47 4.71 2.20
C LEU A 121 -29.29 4.23 0.76
N GLY A 122 -29.16 2.90 0.52
CA GLY A 122 -28.92 2.33 -0.78
C GLY A 122 -27.47 2.53 -1.26
N GLU A 123 -27.29 2.76 -2.55
CA GLU A 123 -25.97 2.92 -3.16
C GLU A 123 -25.31 4.25 -2.78
N LEU A 124 -24.11 4.19 -2.21
CA LEU A 124 -23.28 5.34 -1.87
C LEU A 124 -21.95 5.28 -2.62
N LYS A 125 -21.58 6.36 -3.29
CA LYS A 125 -20.27 6.46 -3.97
C LYS A 125 -19.24 6.95 -2.97
N VAL A 126 -18.35 6.05 -2.56
CA VAL A 126 -17.27 6.33 -1.58
C VAL A 126 -15.87 6.24 -2.20
N GLY A 127 -15.76 5.64 -3.38
CA GLY A 127 -14.49 5.52 -4.10
C GLY A 127 -13.89 6.88 -4.46
N GLY A 128 -12.60 7.05 -4.17
CA GLY A 128 -11.85 8.29 -4.35
C GLY A 128 -11.94 9.27 -3.18
N LEU A 129 -12.83 9.02 -2.21
CA LEU A 129 -12.94 9.80 -0.99
C LEU A 129 -11.90 9.34 0.04
N THR A 130 -11.45 10.25 0.88
CA THR A 130 -10.74 9.92 2.11
C THR A 130 -11.70 9.34 3.14
N LYS A 131 -11.17 8.73 4.20
CA LYS A 131 -11.96 8.23 5.31
C LYS A 131 -12.90 9.31 5.88
N ARG A 132 -12.39 10.52 6.10
CA ARG A 132 -13.16 11.64 6.68
C ARG A 132 -14.28 12.13 5.75
N GLU A 133 -13.99 12.22 4.46
CA GLU A 133 -15.00 12.61 3.46
C GLU A 133 -16.12 11.57 3.36
N ALA A 134 -15.78 10.28 3.44
CA ALA A 134 -16.77 9.21 3.46
C ALA A 134 -17.62 9.24 4.74
N GLU A 135 -17.01 9.46 5.91
CA GLU A 135 -17.73 9.65 7.18
C GLU A 135 -18.71 10.82 7.08
N GLN A 136 -18.26 11.97 6.58
CA GLN A 136 -19.09 13.15 6.42
C GLN A 136 -20.24 12.94 5.41
N LEU A 137 -19.96 12.28 4.27
CA LEU A 137 -21.00 11.92 3.29
C LEU A 137 -22.11 11.09 3.94
N ILE A 138 -21.75 10.09 4.74
CA ILE A 138 -22.71 9.21 5.41
C ILE A 138 -23.51 10.00 6.46
N ILE A 139 -22.85 10.83 7.27
CA ILE A 139 -23.51 11.70 8.24
C ILE A 139 -24.57 12.57 7.55
N ASP A 140 -24.20 13.22 6.45
CA ASP A 140 -25.13 14.10 5.72
C ASP A 140 -26.33 13.34 5.14
N LYS A 141 -26.11 12.12 4.68
CA LYS A 141 -27.18 11.24 4.19
C LYS A 141 -28.09 10.69 5.31
N LEU A 142 -27.56 10.57 6.53
CA LEU A 142 -28.33 10.10 7.68
C LEU A 142 -29.21 11.21 8.33
N LYS A 143 -28.91 12.48 8.12
CA LYS A 143 -29.66 13.62 8.67
C LYS A 143 -31.17 13.53 8.49
N PRO A 144 -31.75 13.08 7.37
CA PRO A 144 -33.19 12.93 7.21
C PRO A 144 -33.81 11.84 8.08
N TYR A 145 -33.02 10.85 8.49
CA TYR A 145 -33.49 9.66 9.21
C TYR A 145 -33.25 9.78 10.73
N ILE A 146 -32.20 10.48 11.13
CA ILE A 146 -31.75 10.60 12.52
C ILE A 146 -31.76 12.08 12.88
N LYS A 147 -32.60 12.46 13.88
CA LYS A 147 -32.72 13.86 14.32
C LYS A 147 -31.48 14.37 15.05
N GLU A 148 -30.77 13.49 15.74
CA GLU A 148 -29.48 13.79 16.39
C GLU A 148 -28.30 13.59 15.43
N THR A 149 -27.16 14.20 15.72
CA THR A 149 -25.95 14.02 14.92
C THR A 149 -25.32 12.66 15.21
N PRO A 150 -25.36 11.71 14.29
CA PRO A 150 -24.73 10.40 14.50
C PRO A 150 -23.20 10.51 14.43
N ILE A 151 -22.52 9.63 15.12
CA ILE A 151 -21.09 9.40 14.97
C ILE A 151 -20.92 8.26 13.96
N VAL A 152 -20.26 8.54 12.85
CA VAL A 152 -19.93 7.53 11.83
C VAL A 152 -18.45 7.28 11.84
N THR A 153 -18.07 6.02 11.93
CA THR A 153 -16.67 5.59 11.88
C THR A 153 -16.46 4.66 10.68
N VAL A 154 -15.58 5.03 9.78
CA VAL A 154 -15.17 4.23 8.61
C VAL A 154 -13.77 3.67 8.85
N ARG A 155 -13.56 2.38 8.65
CA ARG A 155 -12.25 1.70 8.73
C ARG A 155 -12.02 0.85 7.48
N MET A 156 -10.85 0.97 6.90
CA MET A 156 -10.39 0.07 5.82
C MET A 156 -9.80 -1.19 6.46
N VAL A 157 -10.36 -2.36 6.14
CA VAL A 157 -9.98 -3.64 6.77
C VAL A 157 -8.77 -4.26 6.08
N ASN A 158 -8.65 -4.10 4.77
CA ASN A 158 -7.61 -4.70 3.94
C ASN A 158 -6.45 -3.75 3.63
N TYR A 159 -6.32 -2.64 4.37
CA TYR A 159 -5.21 -1.72 4.18
C TYR A 159 -3.89 -2.37 4.64
N LYS A 160 -2.95 -2.53 3.70
CA LYS A 160 -1.63 -3.12 3.95
C LYS A 160 -0.54 -2.16 3.50
N ILE A 161 0.51 -2.07 4.30
CA ILE A 161 1.73 -1.35 3.95
C ILE A 161 2.80 -2.40 3.70
N SER A 162 3.41 -2.38 2.51
CA SER A 162 4.55 -3.24 2.19
C SER A 162 5.84 -2.48 2.45
N VAL A 163 6.72 -3.05 3.26
CA VAL A 163 8.04 -2.51 3.54
C VAL A 163 9.07 -3.29 2.73
N LEU A 164 9.76 -2.59 1.82
CA LEU A 164 10.80 -3.14 0.96
C LEU A 164 12.16 -2.58 1.37
N GLY A 165 13.19 -3.41 1.40
CA GLY A 165 14.56 -3.02 1.71
C GLY A 165 15.24 -3.92 2.73
N GLU A 166 16.38 -3.47 3.27
CA GLU A 166 17.08 -4.16 4.35
C GLU A 166 16.33 -3.98 5.69
N VAL A 167 15.31 -4.80 5.90
CA VAL A 167 14.54 -4.84 7.15
C VAL A 167 14.62 -6.23 7.76
N THR A 168 14.61 -6.30 9.07
CA THR A 168 14.73 -7.57 9.82
C THR A 168 13.60 -8.55 9.48
N ARG A 169 12.41 -8.04 9.09
CA ARG A 169 11.25 -8.82 8.66
C ARG A 169 10.53 -8.05 7.56
N PRO A 170 10.80 -8.34 6.28
CA PRO A 170 10.02 -7.79 5.17
C PRO A 170 8.62 -8.43 5.14
N GLY A 171 7.60 -7.65 4.78
CA GLY A 171 6.22 -8.12 4.71
C GLY A 171 5.34 -7.25 3.86
#